data_b0aae26054eda05e117a315ab405756e
#
_entry.id   b0aae26054eda05e117a315ab405756e
#
_cell.length_a   1.000
_cell.length_b   1.000
_cell.length_c   1.000
_cell.angle_alpha   90.00
_cell.angle_beta   90.00
_cell.angle_gamma   90.00
#
_symmetry.space_group_name_H-M   'P 1'
#
loop_
_entity.id
_entity.type
_entity.pdbx_description
1 polymer ?
#
loop_
_entity_poly.entity_id
_entity_poly.type
_entity_poly.pdbx_seq_one_letter_code
_entity_poly.pdbx_strand_id
1 'polypeptide(L)'
;MPVSCGKMITEADIQRLEKRYRISLPEDYKTFLLLNNGFVVKSPDYCNLTYRGVDEGAIAFNALFGMQAKNDYYDVIYNNDELLSELDFIDSKLIIGDDPGGNYFLMVDEQNRKGIFYWDRTHLHAEDTLQQFEIPEQDECGNLYRLSDTFTAFFEMISEQTLAHGMHVNRDL
;
A
#
# COMPACT_ATOMS: atom_id res chain seq x y z
N MET A 1 1.13 -0.51 -20.48
CA MET A 1 0.99 -1.19 -19.18
C MET A 1 -0.48 -1.27 -18.81
N PRO A 2 -1.09 -2.46 -18.82
CA PRO A 2 -2.48 -2.64 -18.42
C PRO A 2 -2.61 -2.57 -16.89
N VAL A 3 -3.63 -1.85 -16.43
CA VAL A 3 -3.96 -1.66 -15.03
C VAL A 3 -5.41 -2.06 -14.81
N SER A 4 -5.68 -2.77 -13.71
CA SER A 4 -7.03 -3.08 -13.25
C SER A 4 -7.42 -2.22 -12.07
N CYS A 5 -8.63 -1.63 -12.16
CA CYS A 5 -9.32 -0.98 -11.05
C CYS A 5 -10.59 -1.74 -10.72
N GLY A 6 -11.09 -1.55 -9.50
CA GLY A 6 -12.30 -2.20 -9.02
C GLY A 6 -13.59 -1.52 -9.50
N LYS A 7 -14.69 -2.13 -9.13
CA LYS A 7 -16.02 -1.52 -9.30
C LYS A 7 -16.18 -0.33 -8.36
N MET A 8 -17.02 0.59 -8.73
CA MET A 8 -17.34 1.74 -7.88
C MET A 8 -17.89 1.27 -6.53
N ILE A 9 -17.42 1.87 -5.47
CA ILE A 9 -17.89 1.70 -4.10
C ILE A 9 -18.56 3.00 -3.61
N THR A 10 -19.15 2.95 -2.44
CA THR A 10 -19.86 4.07 -1.83
C THR A 10 -19.11 4.60 -0.60
N GLU A 11 -19.46 5.80 -0.16
CA GLU A 11 -18.97 6.35 1.11
C GLU A 11 -19.32 5.45 2.31
N ALA A 12 -20.48 4.76 2.27
CA ALA A 12 -20.86 3.82 3.30
C ALA A 12 -19.93 2.59 3.36
N ASP A 13 -19.36 2.18 2.23
CA ASP A 13 -18.33 1.13 2.19
C ASP A 13 -17.06 1.62 2.90
N ILE A 14 -16.62 2.83 2.62
CA ILE A 14 -15.46 3.46 3.27
C ILE A 14 -15.68 3.59 4.77
N GLN A 15 -16.83 4.05 5.21
CA GLN A 15 -17.16 4.14 6.64
C GLN A 15 -17.13 2.77 7.34
N ARG A 16 -17.53 1.70 6.65
CA ARG A 16 -17.40 0.33 7.19
C ARG A 16 -15.95 -0.09 7.34
N LEU A 17 -15.08 0.27 6.39
CA LEU A 17 -13.64 0.03 6.45
C LEU A 17 -13.01 0.76 7.65
N GLU A 18 -13.27 2.07 7.78
CA GLU A 18 -12.80 2.89 8.90
C GLU A 18 -13.23 2.32 10.26
N LYS A 19 -14.50 1.92 10.38
CA LYS A 19 -15.05 1.33 11.60
C LYS A 19 -14.41 -0.02 11.93
N ARG A 20 -14.17 -0.87 10.91
CA ARG A 20 -13.59 -2.21 11.09
C ARG A 20 -12.19 -2.13 11.70
N TYR A 21 -11.35 -1.28 11.16
CA TYR A 21 -9.94 -1.15 11.56
C TYR A 21 -9.68 0.01 12.53
N ARG A 22 -10.73 0.73 12.95
CA ARG A 22 -10.64 1.88 13.88
C ARG A 22 -9.65 2.94 13.42
N ILE A 23 -9.60 3.20 12.13
CA ILE A 23 -8.75 4.20 11.50
C ILE A 23 -9.58 5.30 10.87
N SER A 24 -9.09 6.54 10.89
CA SER A 24 -9.64 7.63 10.09
C SER A 24 -8.83 7.75 8.80
N LEU A 25 -9.45 7.43 7.68
CA LEU A 25 -8.76 7.49 6.39
C LEU A 25 -8.64 8.94 5.91
N PRO A 26 -7.49 9.36 5.37
CA PRO A 26 -7.34 10.69 4.80
C PRO A 26 -8.18 10.85 3.53
N GLU A 27 -8.62 12.09 3.26
CA GLU A 27 -9.56 12.38 2.18
C GLU A 27 -9.02 12.04 0.78
N ASP A 28 -7.72 12.14 0.57
CA ASP A 28 -7.07 11.76 -0.69
C ASP A 28 -7.18 10.23 -0.95
N TYR A 29 -6.99 9.41 0.07
CA TYR A 29 -7.18 7.97 -0.05
C TYR A 29 -8.65 7.57 -0.22
N LYS A 30 -9.58 8.23 0.48
CA LYS A 30 -11.02 8.03 0.27
C LYS A 30 -11.42 8.35 -1.16
N THR A 31 -10.93 9.48 -1.69
CA THR A 31 -11.16 9.88 -3.08
C THR A 31 -10.61 8.83 -4.05
N PHE A 32 -9.40 8.33 -3.81
CA PHE A 32 -8.84 7.24 -4.61
C PHE A 32 -9.72 5.98 -4.60
N LEU A 33 -10.18 5.55 -3.43
CA LEU A 33 -11.06 4.39 -3.31
C LEU A 33 -12.38 4.58 -4.08
N LEU A 34 -13.01 5.75 -3.97
CA LEU A 34 -14.25 6.06 -4.69
C LEU A 34 -14.06 6.06 -6.22
N LEU A 35 -12.93 6.56 -6.70
CA LEU A 35 -12.66 6.69 -8.14
C LEU A 35 -12.10 5.41 -8.77
N ASN A 36 -11.22 4.70 -8.08
CA ASN A 36 -10.46 3.58 -8.62
C ASN A 36 -10.82 2.24 -7.95
N ASN A 37 -11.06 2.25 -6.65
CA ASN A 37 -11.29 1.05 -5.83
C ASN A 37 -10.24 -0.03 -6.09
N GLY A 38 -8.97 0.31 -5.86
CA GLY A 38 -7.82 -0.52 -6.16
C GLY A 38 -7.11 -0.11 -7.46
N PHE A 39 -5.87 -0.54 -7.59
CA PHE A 39 -5.02 -0.23 -8.75
C PHE A 39 -3.95 -1.33 -8.87
N VAL A 40 -4.15 -2.26 -9.79
CA VAL A 40 -3.31 -3.45 -9.96
C VAL A 40 -2.62 -3.41 -11.30
N VAL A 41 -1.31 -3.46 -11.32
CA VAL A 41 -0.52 -3.64 -12.54
C VAL A 41 -0.63 -5.09 -12.99
N LYS A 42 -1.05 -5.31 -14.23
CA LYS A 42 -1.28 -6.68 -14.72
C LYS A 42 0.02 -7.38 -15.13
N SER A 43 0.17 -8.61 -14.65
CA SER A 43 1.24 -9.51 -15.10
C SER A 43 1.27 -9.63 -16.65
N PRO A 44 2.46 -9.69 -17.28
CA PRO A 44 3.80 -9.77 -16.69
C PRO A 44 4.42 -8.42 -16.30
N ASP A 45 3.68 -7.33 -16.43
CA ASP A 45 4.17 -6.01 -16.10
C ASP A 45 4.21 -5.79 -14.58
N TYR A 46 5.14 -4.99 -14.15
CA TYR A 46 5.23 -4.38 -12.82
C TYR A 46 5.95 -3.04 -12.96
N CYS A 47 5.88 -2.18 -11.99
CA CYS A 47 6.64 -0.94 -12.02
C CYS A 47 7.57 -0.81 -10.80
N ASN A 48 8.67 -0.09 -10.99
CA ASN A 48 9.60 0.23 -9.92
C ASN A 48 9.41 1.70 -9.52
N LEU A 49 9.19 1.91 -8.25
CA LEU A 49 9.13 3.24 -7.64
C LEU A 49 10.55 3.65 -7.25
N THR A 50 11.00 4.80 -7.73
CA THR A 50 12.30 5.34 -7.30
C THR A 50 12.21 5.74 -5.82
N TYR A 51 13.04 5.10 -4.99
CA TYR A 51 13.09 5.40 -3.56
C TYR A 51 14.51 5.19 -3.02
N ARG A 52 15.14 6.28 -2.58
CA ARG A 52 16.53 6.28 -2.10
C ARG A 52 16.71 5.78 -0.67
N GLY A 53 15.61 5.48 0.01
CA GLY A 53 15.62 4.96 1.38
C GLY A 53 15.92 3.48 1.49
N VAL A 54 16.06 2.77 0.37
CA VAL A 54 16.48 1.36 0.31
C VAL A 54 17.78 1.22 -0.48
N ASP A 55 18.52 0.13 -0.24
CA ASP A 55 19.83 -0.13 -0.80
C ASP A 55 19.91 -0.11 -2.33
N GLU A 56 18.88 -0.63 -3.01
CA GLU A 56 18.82 -0.65 -4.48
C GLU A 56 18.27 0.67 -5.09
N GLY A 57 17.81 1.60 -4.26
CA GLY A 57 17.27 2.87 -4.70
C GLY A 57 15.90 2.78 -5.39
N ALA A 58 15.25 1.61 -5.33
CA ALA A 58 13.93 1.37 -5.93
C ALA A 58 13.16 0.29 -5.17
N ILE A 59 11.84 0.41 -5.17
CA ILE A 59 10.89 -0.55 -4.61
C ILE A 59 9.97 -1.01 -5.74
N ALA A 60 9.77 -2.31 -5.89
CA ALA A 60 8.78 -2.84 -6.82
C ALA A 60 7.36 -2.54 -6.34
N PHE A 61 6.45 -2.30 -7.27
CA PHE A 61 5.04 -2.07 -7.01
C PHE A 61 4.19 -3.04 -7.83
N ASN A 62 3.27 -3.74 -7.18
CA ASN A 62 2.30 -4.63 -7.80
C ASN A 62 0.88 -4.06 -7.73
N ALA A 63 0.39 -3.71 -6.54
CA ALA A 63 -1.00 -3.32 -6.36
C ALA A 63 -1.24 -2.33 -5.23
N LEU A 64 -2.26 -1.48 -5.41
CA LEU A 64 -3.07 -0.92 -4.34
C LEU A 64 -4.37 -1.73 -4.25
N PHE A 65 -4.75 -2.12 -3.04
CA PHE A 65 -5.91 -2.96 -2.81
C PHE A 65 -7.22 -2.21 -2.94
N GLY A 66 -8.24 -2.89 -3.45
CA GLY A 66 -9.61 -2.41 -3.51
C GLY A 66 -10.51 -3.07 -2.47
N MET A 67 -11.76 -2.66 -2.42
CA MET A 67 -12.79 -3.31 -1.64
C MET A 67 -13.66 -4.18 -2.54
N GLN A 68 -14.08 -5.35 -2.05
CA GLN A 68 -14.91 -6.29 -2.80
C GLN A 68 -14.26 -6.74 -4.12
N ALA A 69 -12.94 -6.91 -4.11
CA ALA A 69 -12.19 -7.44 -5.25
C ALA A 69 -12.62 -8.88 -5.53
N LYS A 70 -12.59 -9.28 -6.82
CA LYS A 70 -12.92 -10.67 -7.20
C LYS A 70 -11.88 -11.67 -6.75
N ASN A 71 -10.64 -11.22 -6.62
CA ASN A 71 -9.53 -12.00 -6.10
C ASN A 71 -9.18 -11.46 -4.72
N ASP A 72 -9.29 -12.31 -3.72
CA ASP A 72 -9.04 -11.98 -2.31
C ASP A 72 -7.64 -11.37 -2.09
N TYR A 73 -6.64 -11.77 -2.88
CA TYR A 73 -5.29 -11.21 -2.81
C TYR A 73 -5.21 -9.70 -3.09
N TYR A 74 -6.20 -9.13 -3.77
CA TYR A 74 -6.31 -7.70 -4.03
C TYR A 74 -7.39 -7.00 -3.20
N ASP A 75 -7.96 -7.72 -2.22
CA ASP A 75 -8.98 -7.17 -1.33
C ASP A 75 -8.33 -6.60 -0.06
N VAL A 76 -8.64 -5.34 0.24
CA VAL A 76 -8.07 -4.65 1.40
C VAL A 76 -8.49 -5.30 2.73
N ILE A 77 -9.70 -5.82 2.81
CA ILE A 77 -10.19 -6.47 4.04
C ILE A 77 -9.48 -7.81 4.24
N TYR A 78 -9.39 -8.63 3.20
CA TYR A 78 -8.70 -9.90 3.27
C TYR A 78 -7.26 -9.75 3.75
N ASN A 79 -6.48 -8.87 3.13
CA ASN A 79 -5.08 -8.69 3.49
C ASN A 79 -4.90 -8.14 4.92
N ASN A 80 -5.76 -7.23 5.35
CA ASN A 80 -5.67 -6.69 6.71
C ASN A 80 -6.11 -7.73 7.77
N ASP A 81 -7.13 -8.53 7.51
CA ASP A 81 -7.54 -9.57 8.44
C ASP A 81 -6.46 -10.64 8.64
N GLU A 82 -5.68 -10.95 7.60
CA GLU A 82 -4.61 -11.95 7.66
C GLU A 82 -3.32 -11.43 8.31
N LEU A 83 -2.94 -10.18 8.05
CA LEU A 83 -1.57 -9.73 8.29
C LEU A 83 -1.44 -8.61 9.33
N LEU A 84 -2.53 -7.89 9.64
CA LEU A 84 -2.43 -6.68 10.45
C LEU A 84 -1.93 -6.94 11.88
N SER A 85 -2.14 -8.14 12.39
CA SER A 85 -1.67 -8.57 13.72
C SER A 85 -0.15 -8.68 13.82
N GLU A 86 0.56 -8.82 12.72
CA GLU A 86 2.04 -8.81 12.71
C GLU A 86 2.62 -7.42 13.05
N LEU A 87 1.79 -6.38 13.00
CA LEU A 87 2.16 -4.98 13.27
C LEU A 87 1.44 -4.41 14.51
N ASP A 88 1.18 -5.22 15.52
CA ASP A 88 0.40 -4.82 16.70
C ASP A 88 1.02 -3.65 17.51
N PHE A 89 2.31 -3.39 17.29
CA PHE A 89 3.02 -2.24 17.88
C PHE A 89 2.70 -0.89 17.20
N ILE A 90 1.88 -0.86 16.13
CA ILE A 90 1.33 0.34 15.50
C ILE A 90 -0.16 0.40 15.79
N ASP A 91 -0.63 1.43 16.46
CA ASP A 91 -2.03 1.52 16.90
C ASP A 91 -3.00 1.82 15.74
N SER A 92 -2.63 2.76 14.87
CA SER A 92 -3.48 3.21 13.77
C SER A 92 -2.80 2.96 12.43
N LYS A 93 -3.20 1.87 11.78
CA LYS A 93 -2.58 1.37 10.54
C LYS A 93 -3.59 0.71 9.61
N LEU A 94 -3.27 0.69 8.32
CA LEU A 94 -3.98 -0.07 7.30
C LEU A 94 -2.98 -0.53 6.23
N ILE A 95 -3.01 -1.80 5.87
CA ILE A 95 -2.28 -2.33 4.70
C ILE A 95 -3.09 -1.95 3.46
N ILE A 96 -2.47 -1.20 2.54
CA ILE A 96 -3.16 -0.61 1.38
C ILE A 96 -2.70 -1.18 0.05
N GLY A 97 -1.63 -1.97 0.02
CA GLY A 97 -1.09 -2.53 -1.21
C GLY A 97 0.12 -3.42 -0.98
N ASP A 98 0.68 -3.94 -2.05
CA ASP A 98 1.81 -4.86 -2.03
C ASP A 98 2.81 -4.64 -3.16
N ASP A 99 3.97 -5.29 -3.00
CA ASP A 99 4.94 -5.55 -4.05
C ASP A 99 4.84 -7.00 -4.56
N PRO A 100 5.52 -7.36 -5.65
CA PRO A 100 5.53 -8.75 -6.13
C PRO A 100 6.27 -9.74 -5.22
N GLY A 101 7.02 -9.26 -4.24
CA GLY A 101 7.90 -10.05 -3.36
C GLY A 101 7.26 -10.46 -2.03
N GLY A 102 6.03 -10.05 -1.76
CA GLY A 102 5.35 -10.34 -0.48
C GLY A 102 5.64 -9.32 0.61
N ASN A 103 6.01 -8.11 0.22
CA ASN A 103 6.12 -6.93 1.06
C ASN A 103 4.92 -6.01 0.83
N TYR A 104 4.67 -5.07 1.73
CA TYR A 104 3.41 -4.35 1.73
C TYR A 104 3.59 -2.83 1.86
N PHE A 105 2.60 -2.09 1.38
CA PHE A 105 2.47 -0.66 1.61
C PHE A 105 1.46 -0.41 2.73
N LEU A 106 1.86 0.37 3.73
CA LEU A 106 1.06 0.70 4.90
C LEU A 106 0.69 2.17 4.90
N MET A 107 -0.54 2.46 5.28
CA MET A 107 -0.94 3.76 5.77
C MET A 107 -0.87 3.75 7.30
N VAL A 108 -0.17 4.72 7.88
CA VAL A 108 -0.05 4.89 9.34
C VAL A 108 -0.57 6.27 9.71
N ASP A 109 -1.43 6.34 10.72
CA ASP A 109 -2.03 7.59 11.22
C ASP A 109 -1.86 7.69 12.75
N GLU A 110 -0.62 7.69 13.22
CA GLU A 110 -0.28 7.95 14.60
C GLU A 110 0.19 9.40 14.80
N GLN A 111 0.07 9.92 16.02
CA GLN A 111 0.42 11.32 16.33
C GLN A 111 1.86 11.68 15.92
N ASN A 112 2.81 10.75 16.11
CA ASN A 112 4.23 10.96 15.84
C ASN A 112 4.73 10.25 14.57
N ARG A 113 3.87 9.49 13.89
CA ARG A 113 4.21 8.63 12.75
C ARG A 113 3.04 8.59 11.79
N LYS A 114 3.05 9.52 10.84
CA LYS A 114 1.98 9.63 9.86
C LYS A 114 2.55 9.58 8.44
N GLY A 115 1.89 8.86 7.56
CA GLY A 115 2.26 8.78 6.16
C GLY A 115 2.12 7.39 5.58
N ILE A 116 2.75 7.20 4.43
CA ILE A 116 2.80 5.91 3.73
C ILE A 116 4.18 5.30 3.93
N PHE A 117 4.19 4.02 4.32
CA PHE A 117 5.38 3.24 4.61
C PHE A 117 5.45 2.01 3.72
N TYR A 118 6.65 1.60 3.37
CA TYR A 118 6.93 0.28 2.81
C TYR A 118 7.36 -0.66 3.92
N TRP A 119 6.65 -1.76 4.06
CA TRP A 119 6.94 -2.82 5.01
C TRP A 119 7.68 -3.95 4.30
N ASP A 120 8.99 -3.95 4.46
CA ASP A 120 9.88 -5.00 3.97
C ASP A 120 9.83 -6.22 4.91
N ARG A 121 8.73 -6.95 4.81
CA ARG A 121 8.42 -8.12 5.62
C ARG A 121 9.37 -9.28 5.35
N THR A 122 9.88 -9.38 4.14
CA THR A 122 10.76 -10.46 3.71
C THR A 122 12.25 -10.16 3.87
N HIS A 123 12.61 -9.03 4.45
CA HIS A 123 13.99 -8.55 4.59
C HIS A 123 14.74 -8.49 3.25
N LEU A 124 14.05 -8.06 2.21
CA LEU A 124 14.62 -7.88 0.88
C LEU A 124 15.70 -6.79 0.86
N HIS A 125 15.48 -5.72 1.62
CA HIS A 125 16.38 -4.57 1.75
C HIS A 125 17.07 -4.60 3.11
N ALA A 126 18.29 -5.11 3.16
CA ALA A 126 19.00 -5.41 4.40
C ALA A 126 19.68 -4.22 5.09
N GLU A 127 19.55 -3.00 4.54
CA GLU A 127 20.19 -1.79 5.08
C GLU A 127 19.41 -1.21 6.27
N ASP A 128 19.59 -1.79 7.46
CA ASP A 128 18.92 -1.36 8.69
C ASP A 128 19.15 0.12 9.03
N THR A 129 20.30 0.68 8.63
CA THR A 129 20.64 2.09 8.86
C THR A 129 19.73 3.07 8.12
N LEU A 130 19.03 2.63 7.07
CA LEU A 130 18.09 3.43 6.30
C LEU A 130 16.64 3.32 6.82
N GLN A 131 16.42 2.39 7.75
CA GLN A 131 15.11 2.23 8.39
C GLN A 131 14.74 3.48 9.18
N GLN A 132 13.53 3.99 8.97
CA GLN A 132 13.04 5.22 9.60
C GLN A 132 12.04 4.96 10.72
N PHE A 133 11.86 3.71 11.10
CA PHE A 133 10.88 3.30 12.08
C PHE A 133 11.47 2.21 12.98
N GLU A 134 11.54 2.44 14.26
CA GLU A 134 12.03 1.46 15.21
C GLU A 134 10.96 0.36 15.41
N ILE A 135 11.29 -0.86 15.05
CA ILE A 135 10.40 -2.03 15.17
C ILE A 135 10.86 -2.87 16.35
N PRO A 136 9.98 -3.15 17.34
CA PRO A 136 10.35 -3.90 18.56
C PRO A 136 10.88 -5.32 18.29
N GLU A 137 10.36 -5.99 17.27
CA GLU A 137 10.71 -7.36 16.89
C GLU A 137 11.16 -7.41 15.43
N GLN A 138 12.17 -6.63 15.10
CA GLN A 138 12.65 -6.42 13.73
C GLN A 138 13.00 -7.72 13.01
N ASP A 139 13.65 -8.67 13.67
CA ASP A 139 14.04 -9.95 13.09
C ASP A 139 12.84 -10.80 12.66
N GLU A 140 11.67 -10.59 13.29
CA GLU A 140 10.44 -11.31 12.99
C GLU A 140 9.48 -10.49 12.14
N CYS A 141 9.43 -9.17 12.34
CA CYS A 141 8.45 -8.30 11.70
C CYS A 141 8.92 -7.63 10.41
N GLY A 142 10.24 -7.64 10.12
CA GLY A 142 10.82 -6.93 8.98
C GLY A 142 11.11 -5.45 9.25
N ASN A 143 11.35 -4.69 8.19
CA ASN A 143 11.74 -3.28 8.25
C ASN A 143 10.61 -2.37 7.76
N LEU A 144 10.55 -1.12 8.29
CA LEU A 144 9.62 -0.09 7.83
C LEU A 144 10.36 1.12 7.28
N TYR A 145 10.06 1.49 6.05
CA TYR A 145 10.64 2.64 5.34
C TYR A 145 9.54 3.64 4.98
N ARG A 146 9.71 4.90 5.38
CA ARG A 146 8.75 5.95 5.08
C ARG A 146 8.89 6.41 3.64
N LEU A 147 7.84 6.26 2.84
CA LEU A 147 7.82 6.65 1.42
C LEU A 147 7.36 8.10 1.22
N SER A 148 6.28 8.50 1.88
CA SER A 148 5.67 9.81 1.69
C SER A 148 4.83 10.25 2.88
N ASP A 149 4.54 11.56 2.96
CA ASP A 149 3.71 12.16 4.00
C ASP A 149 2.20 11.98 3.73
N THR A 150 1.82 11.85 2.46
CA THR A 150 0.43 11.77 2.02
C THR A 150 0.23 10.63 1.03
N PHE A 151 -1.01 10.16 0.93
CA PHE A 151 -1.37 9.17 -0.09
C PHE A 151 -1.23 9.75 -1.50
N THR A 152 -1.58 11.03 -1.71
CA THR A 152 -1.42 11.70 -3.01
C THR A 152 0.02 11.62 -3.51
N ALA A 153 1.01 11.98 -2.69
CA ALA A 153 2.41 11.93 -3.09
C ALA A 153 2.88 10.51 -3.43
N PHE A 154 2.42 9.51 -2.67
CA PHE A 154 2.69 8.11 -2.98
C PHE A 154 2.04 7.66 -4.30
N PHE A 155 0.79 8.03 -4.53
CA PHE A 155 0.10 7.67 -5.79
C PHE A 155 0.69 8.40 -7.01
N GLU A 156 1.24 9.59 -6.83
CA GLU A 156 2.00 10.30 -7.88
C GLU A 156 3.24 9.49 -8.29
N MET A 157 4.00 8.93 -7.34
CA MET A 157 5.14 8.05 -7.67
C MET A 157 4.71 6.85 -8.54
N ILE A 158 3.57 6.22 -8.21
CA ILE A 158 3.02 5.11 -8.99
C ILE A 158 2.57 5.60 -10.38
N SER A 159 1.85 6.71 -10.43
CA SER A 159 1.27 7.26 -11.66
C SER A 159 2.34 7.68 -12.65
N GLU A 160 3.43 8.30 -12.21
CA GLU A 160 4.55 8.67 -13.07
C GLU A 160 5.13 7.46 -13.78
N GLN A 161 5.34 6.35 -13.07
CA GLN A 161 5.88 5.13 -13.63
C GLN A 161 4.90 4.45 -14.60
N THR A 162 3.64 4.32 -14.22
CA THR A 162 2.63 3.64 -15.04
C THR A 162 2.29 4.44 -16.31
N LEU A 163 2.21 5.77 -16.22
CA LEU A 163 1.98 6.66 -17.38
C LEU A 163 3.16 6.63 -18.35
N ALA A 164 4.40 6.63 -17.84
CA ALA A 164 5.60 6.54 -18.69
C ALA A 164 5.63 5.24 -19.51
N HIS A 165 4.98 4.18 -19.06
CA HIS A 165 4.86 2.88 -19.73
C HIS A 165 3.54 2.71 -20.53
N GLY A 166 2.83 3.79 -20.82
CA GLY A 166 1.61 3.75 -21.63
C GLY A 166 0.45 3.05 -20.92
N MET A 167 0.12 3.51 -19.73
CA MET A 167 -0.98 2.98 -18.92
C MET A 167 -2.32 3.01 -19.64
N HIS A 168 -3.08 1.91 -19.55
CA HIS A 168 -4.50 1.87 -19.86
C HIS A 168 -5.26 1.10 -18.79
N VAL A 169 -6.44 1.61 -18.43
CA VAL A 169 -7.20 1.15 -17.27
C VAL A 169 -8.37 0.25 -17.69
N ASN A 170 -8.51 -0.88 -17.02
CA ASN A 170 -9.67 -1.78 -17.07
C ASN A 170 -10.39 -1.78 -15.72
N ARG A 171 -11.70 -2.03 -15.71
CA ARG A 171 -12.47 -2.15 -14.46
C ARG A 171 -12.92 -3.59 -14.23
N ASP A 172 -11.95 -4.45 -13.94
CA ASP A 172 -12.12 -5.91 -13.85
C ASP A 172 -11.51 -6.54 -12.57
N LEU A 173 -11.05 -5.71 -11.64
CA LEU A 173 -10.51 -6.12 -10.34
C LEU A 173 -11.55 -6.80 -9.45
#